data_dfce023324f35a448c798d2b5182032e
#
_entry.id   dfce023324f35a448c798d2b5182032e
#
_cell.length_a   1.000
_cell.length_b   1.000
_cell.length_c   1.000
_cell.angle_alpha   90.00
_cell.angle_beta   90.00
_cell.angle_gamma   90.00
#
_symmetry.space_group_name_H-M   'P 1'
#
loop_
_entity.id
_entity.type
_entity.pdbx_description
1 polymer ?
#
loop_
_entity_poly.entity_id
_entity_poly.type
_entity_poly.pdbx_seq_one_letter_code
_entity_poly.pdbx_strand_id
1 'polypeptide(L)'
;MTETARVDEFAAALENKGYGSDSLDNETFARLVLTTINGTSNGDVGHLVADHGAYEALRLLLDADDDELDAANLRPTAEAQRAGLREVGLVTKTITDALRLQYVGSIELLTPEHDHWPQKVGDLRSAQPLLLWARGDTEALNNWRTTSIVGARAATGYGEHVAMEMATDLTFRGQAIVNGGAYGIEGMALRASLAGDGTPIAILAGGLDRLYPSGHQALLERVADKGVIISEQMPTMAPSRWGFQQANRLKAALSHSTIVVEAGARSGAMHAATQAQLLGRFVGAVPGPVTSAASAGCHQLIKDGTAKVVTAVTDIPAVATDQSTGPMRRQEFTRTATVAHEAPEHDAAPTRST
;
A
#
# COMPACT_ATOMS: atom_id res chain seq x y z
N MET A 1 13.81 -15.04 -31.60
CA MET A 1 13.05 -15.50 -30.44
C MET A 1 13.99 -15.33 -29.24
N THR A 2 13.78 -14.35 -28.40
CA THR A 2 14.48 -14.20 -27.12
C THR A 2 14.01 -15.33 -26.22
N GLU A 3 14.93 -16.19 -25.78
CA GLU A 3 14.66 -17.26 -24.82
C GLU A 3 14.05 -16.62 -23.58
N THR A 4 12.86 -17.09 -23.15
CA THR A 4 12.17 -16.55 -21.97
C THR A 4 12.95 -16.99 -20.73
N ALA A 5 13.34 -16.04 -19.89
CA ALA A 5 14.04 -16.36 -18.65
C ALA A 5 13.14 -17.24 -17.75
N ARG A 6 13.72 -18.31 -17.21
CA ARG A 6 13.04 -19.29 -16.36
C ARG A 6 13.32 -19.03 -14.88
N VAL A 7 12.47 -19.58 -14.02
CA VAL A 7 12.63 -19.46 -12.56
C VAL A 7 14.01 -19.91 -12.11
N ASP A 8 14.51 -21.03 -12.66
CA ASP A 8 15.83 -21.57 -12.32
C ASP A 8 17.00 -20.63 -12.66
N GLU A 9 16.87 -19.80 -13.71
CA GLU A 9 17.90 -18.82 -14.07
C GLU A 9 18.04 -17.72 -13.02
N PHE A 10 16.90 -17.26 -12.47
CA PHE A 10 16.91 -16.29 -11.37
C PHE A 10 17.46 -16.91 -10.10
N ALA A 11 17.06 -18.14 -9.77
CA ALA A 11 17.56 -18.86 -8.60
C ALA A 11 19.08 -19.04 -8.66
N ALA A 12 19.59 -19.59 -9.78
CA ALA A 12 21.04 -19.77 -9.99
C ALA A 12 21.81 -18.44 -9.96
N ALA A 13 21.24 -17.37 -10.54
CA ALA A 13 21.87 -16.05 -10.53
C ALA A 13 21.97 -15.44 -9.14
N LEU A 14 20.98 -15.65 -8.25
CA LEU A 14 21.01 -15.22 -6.85
C LEU A 14 21.94 -16.08 -6.00
N GLU A 15 21.94 -17.40 -6.21
CA GLU A 15 22.86 -18.33 -5.54
C GLU A 15 24.32 -17.97 -5.81
N ASN A 16 24.67 -17.65 -7.07
CA ASN A 16 26.00 -17.15 -7.45
C ASN A 16 26.39 -15.84 -6.76
N LYS A 17 25.44 -15.13 -6.14
CA LYS A 17 25.65 -13.92 -5.34
C LYS A 17 25.63 -14.18 -3.83
N GLY A 18 25.49 -15.44 -3.41
CA GLY A 18 25.46 -15.86 -2.01
C GLY A 18 24.07 -15.86 -1.37
N TYR A 19 23.00 -15.80 -2.18
CA TYR A 19 21.61 -15.86 -1.73
C TYR A 19 20.93 -17.12 -2.28
N GLY A 20 21.33 -18.29 -1.76
CA GLY A 20 20.74 -19.58 -2.11
C GLY A 20 19.58 -19.97 -1.19
N SER A 21 19.05 -21.19 -1.38
CA SER A 21 17.94 -21.77 -0.63
C SER A 21 18.13 -21.81 0.89
N ASP A 22 19.38 -21.81 1.36
CA ASP A 22 19.69 -21.78 2.79
C ASP A 22 19.44 -20.40 3.44
N SER A 23 19.40 -19.33 2.64
CA SER A 23 19.25 -17.96 3.09
C SER A 23 17.94 -17.30 2.65
N LEU A 24 17.25 -17.87 1.68
CA LEU A 24 16.06 -17.33 1.06
C LEU A 24 15.10 -18.46 0.70
N ASP A 25 13.96 -18.56 1.37
CA ASP A 25 12.94 -19.54 1.03
C ASP A 25 12.28 -19.23 -0.32
N ASN A 26 11.64 -20.24 -0.92
CA ASN A 26 11.06 -20.13 -2.25
C ASN A 26 9.96 -19.06 -2.36
N GLU A 27 9.15 -18.89 -1.32
CA GLU A 27 8.07 -17.88 -1.32
C GLU A 27 8.65 -16.47 -1.29
N THR A 28 9.61 -16.21 -0.40
CA THR A 28 10.30 -14.93 -0.33
C THR A 28 11.07 -14.61 -1.61
N PHE A 29 11.78 -15.60 -2.16
CA PHE A 29 12.45 -15.50 -3.46
C PHE A 29 11.46 -15.06 -4.55
N ALA A 30 10.35 -15.79 -4.69
CA ALA A 30 9.35 -15.50 -5.71
C ALA A 30 8.72 -14.11 -5.54
N ARG A 31 8.42 -13.70 -4.31
CA ARG A 31 7.90 -12.36 -4.00
C ARG A 31 8.87 -11.26 -4.42
N LEU A 32 10.16 -11.43 -4.17
CA LEU A 32 11.21 -10.50 -4.60
C LEU A 32 11.29 -10.40 -6.13
N VAL A 33 11.27 -11.52 -6.83
CA VAL A 33 11.30 -11.57 -8.30
C VAL A 33 10.04 -10.91 -8.86
N LEU A 34 8.85 -11.34 -8.42
CA LEU A 34 7.57 -10.78 -8.86
C LEU A 34 7.48 -9.28 -8.62
N THR A 35 7.88 -8.80 -7.45
CA THR A 35 7.87 -7.35 -7.13
C THR A 35 8.83 -6.58 -8.04
N THR A 36 9.99 -7.15 -8.36
CA THR A 36 10.99 -6.49 -9.20
C THR A 36 10.57 -6.44 -10.67
N ILE A 37 9.90 -7.47 -11.16
CA ILE A 37 9.41 -7.55 -12.55
C ILE A 37 8.17 -6.68 -12.75
N ASN A 38 7.20 -6.77 -11.85
CA ASN A 38 5.87 -6.19 -12.00
C ASN A 38 5.75 -4.79 -11.43
N GLY A 39 6.74 -4.34 -10.66
CA GLY A 39 6.52 -3.27 -9.72
C GLY A 39 5.55 -3.71 -8.61
N THR A 40 5.25 -2.79 -7.72
CA THR A 40 4.37 -3.07 -6.58
C THR A 40 2.90 -3.15 -7.01
N SER A 41 2.18 -4.13 -6.51
CA SER A 41 0.72 -4.35 -6.64
C SER A 41 0.16 -4.37 -8.08
N ASN A 42 0.38 -5.46 -8.77
CA ASN A 42 -0.41 -5.82 -9.96
C ASN A 42 -1.57 -6.73 -9.51
N GLY A 43 -2.81 -6.29 -9.71
CA GLY A 43 -4.00 -7.02 -9.26
C GLY A 43 -4.10 -8.43 -9.83
N ASP A 44 -3.71 -8.65 -11.09
CA ASP A 44 -3.74 -9.98 -11.72
C ASP A 44 -2.72 -10.93 -11.08
N VAL A 45 -1.49 -10.44 -10.87
CA VAL A 45 -0.46 -11.20 -10.15
C VAL A 45 -0.86 -11.43 -8.70
N GLY A 46 -1.48 -10.44 -8.05
CA GLY A 46 -1.98 -10.58 -6.69
C GLY A 46 -3.07 -11.64 -6.54
N HIS A 47 -3.98 -11.79 -7.52
CA HIS A 47 -4.96 -12.89 -7.55
C HIS A 47 -4.24 -14.22 -7.69
N LEU A 48 -3.29 -14.33 -8.62
CA LEU A 48 -2.55 -15.56 -8.85
C LEU A 48 -1.77 -16.01 -7.59
N VAL A 49 -1.12 -15.05 -6.93
CA VAL A 49 -0.40 -15.32 -5.66
C VAL A 49 -1.36 -15.72 -4.53
N ALA A 50 -2.55 -15.11 -4.46
CA ALA A 50 -3.54 -15.48 -3.46
C ALA A 50 -4.09 -16.89 -3.66
N ASP A 51 -4.23 -17.33 -4.91
CA ASP A 51 -4.79 -18.64 -5.27
C ASP A 51 -3.74 -19.77 -5.18
N HIS A 52 -2.48 -19.51 -5.51
CA HIS A 52 -1.45 -20.55 -5.71
C HIS A 52 -0.21 -20.40 -4.81
N GLY A 53 -0.02 -19.27 -4.12
CA GLY A 53 1.25 -18.88 -3.49
C GLY A 53 2.18 -18.18 -4.47
N ALA A 54 3.24 -17.54 -3.97
CA ALA A 54 4.09 -16.70 -4.81
C ALA A 54 5.02 -17.52 -5.71
N TYR A 55 5.55 -18.64 -5.21
CA TYR A 55 6.44 -19.48 -5.98
C TYR A 55 5.74 -20.13 -7.18
N GLU A 56 4.57 -20.70 -6.96
CA GLU A 56 3.79 -21.30 -8.04
C GLU A 56 3.27 -20.24 -9.02
N ALA A 57 2.88 -19.08 -8.54
CA ALA A 57 2.53 -17.94 -9.40
C ALA A 57 3.70 -17.53 -10.31
N LEU A 58 4.91 -17.45 -9.76
CA LEU A 58 6.12 -17.14 -10.53
C LEU A 58 6.39 -18.24 -11.58
N ARG A 59 6.29 -19.52 -11.20
CA ARG A 59 6.46 -20.66 -12.11
C ARG A 59 5.45 -20.60 -13.27
N LEU A 60 4.17 -20.42 -12.98
CA LEU A 60 3.13 -20.31 -14.00
C LEU A 60 3.40 -19.14 -14.97
N LEU A 61 3.83 -18.00 -14.46
CA LEU A 61 4.09 -16.82 -15.30
C LEU A 61 5.32 -16.98 -16.20
N LEU A 62 6.35 -17.68 -15.75
CA LEU A 62 7.63 -17.76 -16.45
C LEU A 62 7.85 -19.08 -17.21
N ASP A 63 7.49 -20.22 -16.62
CA ASP A 63 7.84 -21.56 -17.08
C ASP A 63 6.69 -22.31 -17.76
N ALA A 64 5.41 -21.98 -17.46
CA ALA A 64 4.27 -22.68 -18.01
C ALA A 64 4.23 -22.58 -19.55
N ASP A 65 3.86 -23.66 -20.19
CA ASP A 65 3.63 -23.68 -21.63
C ASP A 65 2.27 -23.02 -22.02
N ASP A 66 2.06 -22.90 -23.32
CA ASP A 66 0.89 -22.23 -23.83
C ASP A 66 -0.42 -22.96 -23.49
N ASP A 67 -0.41 -24.29 -23.44
CA ASP A 67 -1.59 -25.09 -23.14
C ASP A 67 -1.96 -24.96 -21.65
N GLU A 68 -0.98 -24.94 -20.76
CA GLU A 68 -1.15 -24.72 -19.31
C GLU A 68 -1.67 -23.28 -19.04
N LEU A 69 -1.12 -22.27 -19.73
CA LEU A 69 -1.56 -20.89 -19.61
C LEU A 69 -2.99 -20.68 -20.11
N ASP A 70 -3.38 -21.32 -21.20
CA ASP A 70 -4.75 -21.25 -21.73
C ASP A 70 -5.74 -21.96 -20.81
N ALA A 71 -5.39 -23.13 -20.30
CA ALA A 71 -6.22 -23.87 -19.34
C ALA A 71 -6.47 -23.05 -18.05
N ALA A 72 -5.49 -22.27 -17.61
CA ALA A 72 -5.58 -21.38 -16.46
C ALA A 72 -6.11 -19.98 -16.78
N ASN A 73 -6.35 -19.66 -18.07
CA ASN A 73 -6.72 -18.32 -18.55
C ASN A 73 -5.71 -17.22 -18.15
N LEU A 74 -4.43 -17.57 -18.14
CA LEU A 74 -3.32 -16.71 -17.69
C LEU A 74 -2.44 -16.19 -18.84
N ARG A 75 -2.63 -16.65 -20.07
CA ARG A 75 -1.79 -16.27 -21.22
C ARG A 75 -1.57 -14.74 -21.35
N PRO A 76 -2.61 -13.87 -21.32
CA PRO A 76 -2.38 -12.44 -21.45
C PRO A 76 -1.51 -11.87 -20.33
N THR A 77 -1.69 -12.35 -19.10
CA THR A 77 -0.91 -11.94 -17.93
C THR A 77 0.53 -12.40 -18.04
N ALA A 78 0.76 -13.67 -18.41
CA ALA A 78 2.11 -14.22 -18.59
C ALA A 78 2.86 -13.54 -19.74
N GLU A 79 2.20 -13.29 -20.88
CA GLU A 79 2.80 -12.57 -22.01
C GLU A 79 3.19 -11.13 -21.62
N ALA A 80 2.33 -10.41 -20.89
CA ALA A 80 2.63 -9.08 -20.39
C ALA A 80 3.83 -9.08 -19.43
N GLN A 81 3.92 -10.10 -18.56
CA GLN A 81 5.02 -10.26 -17.62
C GLN A 81 6.33 -10.62 -18.34
N ARG A 82 6.29 -11.58 -19.26
CA ARG A 82 7.45 -11.99 -20.07
C ARG A 82 7.95 -10.85 -20.96
N ALA A 83 7.04 -10.05 -21.53
CA ALA A 83 7.39 -8.85 -22.30
C ALA A 83 8.03 -7.75 -21.45
N GLY A 84 7.62 -7.63 -20.18
CA GLY A 84 8.20 -6.70 -19.20
C GLY A 84 9.49 -7.21 -18.56
N LEU A 85 9.86 -8.47 -18.76
CA LEU A 85 11.09 -9.08 -18.25
C LEU A 85 12.29 -8.35 -18.84
N ARG A 86 13.01 -7.68 -17.95
CA ARG A 86 14.35 -7.17 -18.23
C ARG A 86 15.34 -8.34 -18.11
N GLU A 87 16.57 -8.11 -18.56
CA GLU A 87 17.64 -9.11 -18.41
C GLU A 87 17.68 -9.64 -16.97
N VAL A 88 17.77 -10.97 -16.81
CA VAL A 88 17.88 -11.66 -15.52
C VAL A 88 18.92 -10.99 -14.63
N GLY A 89 20.05 -10.57 -15.20
CA GLY A 89 21.10 -9.87 -14.49
C GLY A 89 20.68 -8.56 -13.84
N LEU A 90 19.75 -7.80 -14.44
CA LEU A 90 19.26 -6.55 -13.86
C LEU A 90 18.30 -6.80 -12.69
N VAL A 91 17.40 -7.77 -12.83
CA VAL A 91 16.47 -8.19 -11.76
C VAL A 91 17.29 -8.72 -10.57
N THR A 92 18.21 -9.66 -10.82
CA THR A 92 19.10 -10.23 -9.80
C THR A 92 19.94 -9.15 -9.11
N LYS A 93 20.49 -8.20 -9.87
CA LYS A 93 21.23 -7.07 -9.29
C LYS A 93 20.36 -6.26 -8.36
N THR A 94 19.15 -5.90 -8.76
CA THR A 94 18.22 -5.11 -7.94
C THR A 94 17.89 -5.83 -6.63
N ILE A 95 17.58 -7.12 -6.69
CA ILE A 95 17.31 -7.95 -5.51
C ILE A 95 18.56 -8.03 -4.61
N THR A 96 19.73 -8.31 -5.18
CA THR A 96 20.98 -8.42 -4.43
C THR A 96 21.34 -7.11 -3.72
N ASP A 97 21.19 -5.98 -4.40
CA ASP A 97 21.47 -4.66 -3.81
C ASP A 97 20.49 -4.36 -2.65
N ALA A 98 19.22 -4.73 -2.80
CA ALA A 98 18.21 -4.59 -1.74
C ALA A 98 18.52 -5.47 -0.52
N LEU A 99 18.85 -6.75 -0.73
CA LEU A 99 19.21 -7.68 0.35
C LEU A 99 20.49 -7.28 1.07
N ARG A 100 21.47 -6.70 0.37
CA ARG A 100 22.67 -6.12 1.01
C ARG A 100 22.32 -4.97 1.94
N LEU A 101 21.41 -4.10 1.53
CA LEU A 101 20.95 -2.98 2.36
C LEU A 101 20.16 -3.45 3.58
N GLN A 102 19.42 -4.55 3.48
CA GLN A 102 18.84 -5.22 4.63
C GLN A 102 19.91 -5.59 5.67
N TYR A 103 21.01 -6.18 5.22
CA TYR A 103 22.06 -6.65 6.12
C TYR A 103 22.86 -5.50 6.77
N VAL A 104 23.08 -4.40 6.04
CA VAL A 104 23.93 -3.29 6.51
C VAL A 104 23.15 -2.14 7.14
N GLY A 105 21.87 -1.98 6.79
CA GLY A 105 21.14 -0.72 6.98
C GLY A 105 19.97 -0.76 7.96
N SER A 106 19.79 -1.80 8.77
CA SER A 106 18.61 -1.93 9.65
C SER A 106 17.27 -1.83 8.90
N ILE A 107 17.25 -2.28 7.63
CA ILE A 107 16.04 -2.41 6.83
C ILE A 107 15.61 -3.87 6.91
N GLU A 108 14.38 -4.12 7.32
CA GLU A 108 13.79 -5.45 7.44
C GLU A 108 12.89 -5.74 6.25
N LEU A 109 12.91 -6.98 5.76
CA LEU A 109 11.98 -7.48 4.75
C LEU A 109 10.83 -8.19 5.46
N LEU A 110 9.61 -7.71 5.25
CA LEU A 110 8.40 -8.33 5.75
C LEU A 110 7.63 -9.01 4.61
N THR A 111 7.23 -10.24 4.82
CA THR A 111 6.33 -11.00 3.96
C THR A 111 5.02 -11.32 4.70
N PRO A 112 3.95 -11.77 4.04
CA PRO A 112 2.70 -12.13 4.71
C PRO A 112 2.84 -13.21 5.80
N GLU A 113 3.93 -13.97 5.77
CA GLU A 113 4.26 -15.02 6.75
C GLU A 113 4.98 -14.46 7.99
N HIS A 114 5.44 -13.22 7.94
CA HIS A 114 6.17 -12.58 9.03
C HIS A 114 5.21 -12.19 10.18
N ASP A 115 5.62 -12.39 11.44
CA ASP A 115 4.81 -12.09 12.64
C ASP A 115 4.35 -10.63 12.72
N HIS A 116 5.18 -9.70 12.24
CA HIS A 116 4.88 -8.26 12.22
C HIS A 116 4.21 -7.80 10.91
N TRP A 117 3.77 -8.72 10.06
CA TRP A 117 3.02 -8.36 8.87
C TRP A 117 1.72 -7.63 9.23
N PRO A 118 1.46 -6.42 8.70
CA PRO A 118 0.27 -5.66 9.07
C PRO A 118 -0.99 -6.30 8.49
N GLN A 119 -1.78 -6.97 9.30
CA GLN A 119 -2.97 -7.72 8.87
C GLN A 119 -3.99 -6.86 8.10
N LYS A 120 -4.06 -5.55 8.39
CA LYS A 120 -4.97 -4.61 7.71
C LYS A 120 -4.73 -4.47 6.21
N VAL A 121 -3.53 -4.78 5.70
CA VAL A 121 -3.27 -4.74 4.26
C VAL A 121 -4.03 -5.83 3.50
N GLY A 122 -4.50 -6.87 4.19
CA GLY A 122 -5.37 -7.90 3.64
C GLY A 122 -6.69 -7.37 3.08
N ASP A 123 -7.17 -6.22 3.58
CA ASP A 123 -8.38 -5.56 3.06
C ASP A 123 -8.20 -5.06 1.60
N LEU A 124 -6.97 -4.94 1.14
CA LEU A 124 -6.63 -4.63 -0.25
C LEU A 124 -6.82 -5.83 -1.18
N ARG A 125 -7.06 -7.03 -0.65
CA ARG A 125 -7.28 -8.27 -1.41
C ARG A 125 -6.14 -8.53 -2.41
N SER A 126 -6.46 -8.72 -3.69
CA SER A 126 -5.46 -8.91 -4.75
C SER A 126 -4.51 -7.73 -4.96
N ALA A 127 -4.87 -6.55 -4.45
CA ALA A 127 -4.00 -5.39 -4.49
C ALA A 127 -3.12 -5.27 -3.23
N GLN A 128 -3.08 -6.26 -2.33
CA GLN A 128 -2.16 -6.23 -1.19
C GLN A 128 -0.70 -6.31 -1.67
N PRO A 129 0.25 -5.72 -0.90
CA PRO A 129 1.66 -5.84 -1.21
C PRO A 129 2.12 -7.30 -1.17
N LEU A 130 3.02 -7.68 -2.06
CA LEU A 130 3.67 -9.00 -2.02
C LEU A 130 4.72 -9.09 -0.92
N LEU A 131 5.33 -7.95 -0.59
CA LEU A 131 6.31 -7.76 0.48
C LEU A 131 6.33 -6.28 0.91
N LEU A 132 6.90 -6.01 2.05
CA LEU A 132 7.17 -4.66 2.55
C LEU A 132 8.61 -4.59 3.06
N TRP A 133 9.25 -3.47 2.79
CA TRP A 133 10.50 -3.08 3.42
C TRP A 133 10.17 -2.20 4.61
N ALA A 134 10.80 -2.44 5.75
CA ALA A 134 10.54 -1.72 6.99
C ALA A 134 11.85 -1.25 7.64
N ARG A 135 11.79 -0.14 8.36
CA ARG A 135 12.87 0.38 9.20
C ARG A 135 12.27 0.98 10.47
N GLY A 136 12.71 0.49 11.63
CA GLY A 136 12.21 0.89 12.93
C GLY A 136 11.47 -0.24 13.65
N ASP A 137 10.56 0.11 14.54
CA ASP A 137 9.77 -0.84 15.32
C ASP A 137 8.62 -1.42 14.50
N THR A 138 8.83 -2.60 13.92
CA THR A 138 7.84 -3.28 13.08
C THR A 138 6.61 -3.78 13.85
N GLU A 139 6.68 -3.94 15.18
CA GLU A 139 5.51 -4.26 16.02
C GLU A 139 4.46 -3.14 15.94
N ALA A 140 4.89 -1.89 15.72
CA ALA A 140 4.00 -0.75 15.56
C ALA A 140 2.99 -0.90 14.41
N LEU A 141 3.29 -1.74 13.40
CA LEU A 141 2.40 -2.02 12.27
C LEU A 141 1.14 -2.78 12.69
N ASN A 142 1.20 -3.50 13.81
CA ASN A 142 0.06 -4.22 14.38
C ASN A 142 -0.80 -3.33 15.31
N ASN A 143 -0.39 -2.06 15.54
CA ASN A 143 -1.25 -1.10 16.21
C ASN A 143 -2.51 -0.87 15.36
N TRP A 144 -3.65 -1.26 15.89
CA TRP A 144 -4.91 -1.14 15.20
C TRP A 144 -5.62 0.18 15.44
N ARG A 145 -5.16 1.01 16.39
CA ARG A 145 -5.63 2.39 16.60
C ARG A 145 -4.80 3.37 15.78
N THR A 146 -5.15 3.54 14.52
CA THR A 146 -4.38 4.34 13.57
C THR A 146 -5.26 5.37 12.87
N THR A 147 -4.75 6.57 12.73
CA THR A 147 -5.40 7.65 11.95
C THR A 147 -4.40 8.23 10.95
N SER A 148 -4.81 8.27 9.68
CA SER A 148 -4.05 8.97 8.64
C SER A 148 -4.39 10.45 8.66
N ILE A 149 -3.37 11.32 8.78
CA ILE A 149 -3.51 12.77 8.61
C ILE A 149 -2.75 13.17 7.36
N VAL A 150 -3.49 13.64 6.34
CA VAL A 150 -2.95 13.96 5.02
C VAL A 150 -3.38 15.35 4.59
N GLY A 151 -2.65 15.93 3.62
CA GLY A 151 -3.04 17.24 3.11
C GLY A 151 -2.03 17.88 2.17
N ALA A 152 -2.15 19.20 2.03
CA ALA A 152 -1.35 20.03 1.16
C ALA A 152 0.13 19.98 1.59
N ARG A 153 1.03 19.86 0.58
CA ARG A 153 2.49 19.99 0.79
C ARG A 153 2.88 21.43 1.09
N ALA A 154 2.22 22.38 0.45
CA ALA A 154 2.30 23.81 0.76
C ALA A 154 1.12 24.18 1.64
N ALA A 155 1.19 23.78 2.91
CA ALA A 155 0.16 24.06 3.90
C ALA A 155 0.15 25.56 4.27
N THR A 156 -1.03 26.06 4.64
CA THR A 156 -1.14 27.39 5.26
C THR A 156 -0.86 27.29 6.76
N GLY A 157 -0.60 28.43 7.42
CA GLY A 157 -0.45 28.44 8.89
C GLY A 157 -1.67 27.88 9.62
N TYR A 158 -2.90 28.04 9.06
CA TYR A 158 -4.10 27.39 9.55
C TYR A 158 -4.01 25.86 9.47
N GLY A 159 -3.67 25.34 8.29
CA GLY A 159 -3.55 23.89 8.08
C GLY A 159 -2.47 23.24 8.95
N GLU A 160 -1.32 23.90 9.07
CA GLU A 160 -0.23 23.44 9.94
C GLU A 160 -0.66 23.36 11.39
N HIS A 161 -1.33 24.41 11.90
CA HIS A 161 -1.84 24.45 13.27
C HIS A 161 -2.85 23.33 13.54
N VAL A 162 -3.85 23.19 12.68
CA VAL A 162 -4.87 22.14 12.80
C VAL A 162 -4.26 20.73 12.72
N ALA A 163 -3.32 20.51 11.82
CA ALA A 163 -2.64 19.20 11.71
C ALA A 163 -1.86 18.85 12.98
N MET A 164 -1.17 19.84 13.58
CA MET A 164 -0.45 19.64 14.84
C MET A 164 -1.39 19.36 16.00
N GLU A 165 -2.44 20.16 16.16
CA GLU A 165 -3.42 20.00 17.22
C GLU A 165 -4.09 18.63 17.16
N MET A 166 -4.63 18.26 15.98
CA MET A 166 -5.26 16.94 15.80
C MET A 166 -4.30 15.78 16.04
N ALA A 167 -3.07 15.86 15.52
CA ALA A 167 -2.07 14.79 15.74
C ALA A 167 -1.70 14.66 17.21
N THR A 168 -1.56 15.78 17.93
CA THR A 168 -1.30 15.79 19.37
C THR A 168 -2.43 15.12 20.13
N ASP A 169 -3.68 15.52 19.90
CA ASP A 169 -4.85 14.96 20.58
C ASP A 169 -5.03 13.46 20.29
N LEU A 170 -4.83 13.04 19.04
CA LEU A 170 -4.91 11.63 18.66
C LEU A 170 -3.80 10.81 19.33
N THR A 171 -2.59 11.35 19.40
CA THR A 171 -1.45 10.73 20.07
C THR A 171 -1.73 10.55 21.57
N PHE A 172 -2.25 11.57 22.26
CA PHE A 172 -2.66 11.45 23.65
C PHE A 172 -3.77 10.43 23.91
N ARG A 173 -4.57 10.12 22.90
CA ARG A 173 -5.58 9.05 22.92
C ARG A 173 -4.99 7.67 22.56
N GLY A 174 -3.67 7.54 22.41
CA GLY A 174 -2.98 6.30 22.08
C GLY A 174 -3.18 5.86 20.63
N GLN A 175 -3.50 6.79 19.72
CA GLN A 175 -3.57 6.49 18.29
C GLN A 175 -2.24 6.75 17.60
N ALA A 176 -1.82 5.83 16.74
CA ALA A 176 -0.67 6.05 15.87
C ALA A 176 -1.05 6.92 14.67
N ILE A 177 -0.21 7.89 14.36
CA ILE A 177 -0.35 8.76 13.19
C ILE A 177 0.28 8.08 11.98
N VAL A 178 -0.49 7.90 10.90
CA VAL A 178 -0.06 7.27 9.65
C VAL A 178 -0.02 8.31 8.54
N ASN A 179 1.11 8.47 7.84
CA ASN A 179 1.18 9.29 6.64
C ASN A 179 2.43 9.00 5.78
N GLY A 180 2.75 9.82 4.79
CA GLY A 180 3.88 9.61 3.87
C GLY A 180 5.08 10.50 4.15
N GLY A 181 5.08 11.29 5.24
CA GLY A 181 6.17 12.19 5.58
C GLY A 181 6.40 13.36 4.64
N ALA A 182 5.42 13.70 3.79
CA ALA A 182 5.53 14.83 2.86
C ALA A 182 5.65 16.17 3.60
N TYR A 183 6.09 17.21 2.88
CA TYR A 183 6.07 18.58 3.42
C TYR A 183 4.65 19.01 3.80
N GLY A 184 4.53 20.06 4.59
CA GLY A 184 3.26 20.63 5.03
C GLY A 184 2.54 19.74 6.04
N ILE A 185 1.27 19.45 5.80
CA ILE A 185 0.36 18.77 6.74
C ILE A 185 0.95 17.48 7.31
N GLU A 186 1.47 16.59 6.45
CA GLU A 186 1.99 15.30 6.90
C GLU A 186 3.22 15.45 7.80
N GLY A 187 4.14 16.37 7.45
CA GLY A 187 5.32 16.65 8.26
C GLY A 187 4.99 17.27 9.61
N MET A 188 3.96 18.14 9.67
CA MET A 188 3.53 18.74 10.93
C MET A 188 2.87 17.69 11.85
N ALA A 189 2.03 16.81 11.29
CA ALA A 189 1.41 15.73 12.04
C ALA A 189 2.45 14.75 12.64
N LEU A 190 3.51 14.37 11.87
CA LEU A 190 4.58 13.53 12.40
C LEU A 190 5.37 14.20 13.53
N ARG A 191 5.69 15.51 13.35
CA ARG A 191 6.38 16.27 14.43
C ARG A 191 5.57 16.32 15.70
N ALA A 192 4.27 16.54 15.59
CA ALA A 192 3.36 16.58 16.74
C ALA A 192 3.26 15.22 17.43
N SER A 193 3.13 14.13 16.66
CA SER A 193 3.12 12.77 17.19
C SER A 193 4.42 12.44 17.95
N LEU A 194 5.58 12.75 17.34
CA LEU A 194 6.89 12.54 17.99
C LEU A 194 7.08 13.39 19.25
N ALA A 195 6.54 14.62 19.27
CA ALA A 195 6.61 15.49 20.45
C ALA A 195 5.72 14.99 21.60
N GLY A 196 4.67 14.25 21.30
CA GLY A 196 3.77 13.60 22.25
C GLY A 196 4.18 12.17 22.63
N ASP A 197 5.42 11.75 22.34
CA ASP A 197 5.91 10.37 22.53
C ASP A 197 5.04 9.30 21.85
N GLY A 198 4.39 9.65 20.74
CA GLY A 198 3.61 8.72 19.93
C GLY A 198 4.50 7.81 19.08
N THR A 199 3.87 6.78 18.54
CA THR A 199 4.51 5.80 17.65
C THR A 199 4.04 6.03 16.21
N PRO A 200 4.65 6.97 15.44
CA PRO A 200 4.22 7.29 14.09
C PRO A 200 4.59 6.20 13.09
N ILE A 201 3.78 6.06 12.05
CA ILE A 201 4.00 5.14 10.92
C ILE A 201 4.14 5.96 9.64
N ALA A 202 5.30 5.90 8.98
CA ALA A 202 5.51 6.59 7.72
C ALA A 202 5.57 5.60 6.54
N ILE A 203 4.80 5.87 5.47
CA ILE A 203 4.71 5.02 4.28
C ILE A 203 5.32 5.78 3.10
N LEU A 204 6.51 5.36 2.66
CA LEU A 204 7.26 6.07 1.65
C LEU A 204 6.96 5.57 0.24
N ALA A 205 7.14 6.46 -0.73
CA ALA A 205 6.90 6.21 -2.15
C ALA A 205 8.15 5.73 -2.92
N GLY A 206 9.26 5.59 -2.25
CA GLY A 206 10.56 5.11 -2.77
C GLY A 206 11.23 4.19 -1.77
N GLY A 207 12.41 3.67 -2.13
CA GLY A 207 13.21 2.81 -1.27
C GLY A 207 13.64 3.49 0.02
N LEU A 208 13.87 2.68 1.06
CA LEU A 208 14.18 3.18 2.42
C LEU A 208 15.66 3.54 2.62
N ASP A 209 16.51 3.29 1.63
CA ASP A 209 17.93 3.69 1.61
C ASP A 209 18.10 5.19 1.43
N ARG A 210 17.14 5.87 0.80
CA ARG A 210 17.11 7.32 0.58
C ARG A 210 15.77 7.90 0.99
N LEU A 211 15.69 8.38 2.22
CA LEU A 211 14.46 8.93 2.75
C LEU A 211 14.03 10.19 1.97
N TYR A 212 12.80 10.19 1.50
CA TYR A 212 12.22 11.29 0.72
C TYR A 212 10.96 11.84 1.40
N PRO A 213 10.77 13.17 1.44
CA PRO A 213 11.61 14.20 0.83
C PRO A 213 12.91 14.48 1.61
N SER A 214 13.99 14.84 0.91
CA SER A 214 15.31 15.02 1.52
C SER A 214 15.35 16.06 2.65
N GLY A 215 14.54 17.12 2.57
CA GLY A 215 14.40 18.11 3.64
C GLY A 215 13.70 17.57 4.89
N HIS A 216 13.10 16.39 4.84
CA HIS A 216 12.53 15.69 5.99
C HIS A 216 13.34 14.46 6.43
N GLN A 217 14.56 14.29 5.92
CA GLN A 217 15.40 13.14 6.28
C GLN A 217 15.52 12.98 7.79
N ALA A 218 15.94 14.02 8.52
CA ALA A 218 16.06 13.99 9.97
C ALA A 218 14.74 13.74 10.70
N LEU A 219 13.62 14.19 10.16
CA LEU A 219 12.29 13.88 10.69
C LEU A 219 11.97 12.39 10.52
N LEU A 220 12.20 11.84 9.31
CA LEU A 220 11.93 10.44 9.01
C LEU A 220 12.86 9.50 9.78
N GLU A 221 14.14 9.86 9.97
CA GLU A 221 15.05 9.12 10.85
C GLU A 221 14.48 9.02 12.26
N ARG A 222 13.98 10.12 12.83
CA ARG A 222 13.31 10.11 14.14
C ARG A 222 12.01 9.28 14.14
N VAL A 223 11.29 9.23 13.02
CA VAL A 223 10.14 8.32 12.87
C VAL A 223 10.59 6.87 12.94
N ALA A 224 11.69 6.50 12.28
CA ALA A 224 12.25 5.15 12.38
C ALA A 224 12.73 4.81 13.79
N ASP A 225 13.26 5.78 14.55
CA ASP A 225 13.76 5.57 15.91
C ASP A 225 12.64 5.37 16.95
N LYS A 226 11.44 5.93 16.71
CA LYS A 226 10.33 5.95 17.68
C LYS A 226 9.08 5.17 17.20
N GLY A 227 9.05 4.80 15.96
CA GLY A 227 7.97 4.08 15.30
C GLY A 227 8.52 3.31 14.11
N VAL A 228 7.87 3.39 12.96
CA VAL A 228 8.28 2.61 11.78
C VAL A 228 8.11 3.38 10.49
N ILE A 229 9.04 3.17 9.58
CA ILE A 229 8.92 3.57 8.17
C ILE A 229 8.78 2.31 7.33
N ILE A 230 7.81 2.29 6.40
CA ILE A 230 7.64 1.18 5.46
C ILE A 230 7.58 1.66 4.02
N SER A 231 7.88 0.75 3.11
CA SER A 231 7.71 0.94 1.66
C SER A 231 7.48 -0.39 0.95
N GLU A 232 6.65 -0.39 -0.09
CA GLU A 232 6.59 -1.50 -1.07
C GLU A 232 7.72 -1.42 -2.09
N GLN A 233 8.35 -0.25 -2.24
CA GLN A 233 9.39 -0.06 -3.23
C GLN A 233 10.67 -0.73 -2.78
N MET A 234 11.33 -1.44 -3.73
CA MET A 234 12.65 -2.01 -3.47
C MET A 234 13.61 -0.91 -2.99
N PRO A 235 14.49 -1.18 -2.01
CA PRO A 235 15.61 -0.31 -1.72
C PRO A 235 16.35 0.06 -3.01
N THR A 236 16.90 1.26 -3.08
CA THR A 236 17.49 1.91 -4.27
C THR A 236 16.50 2.51 -5.27
N MET A 237 15.22 2.20 -5.18
CA MET A 237 14.21 2.78 -6.08
C MET A 237 13.87 4.21 -5.72
N ALA A 238 14.02 5.12 -6.70
CA ALA A 238 13.60 6.51 -6.51
C ALA A 238 12.08 6.66 -6.39
N PRO A 239 11.59 7.64 -5.62
CA PRO A 239 10.15 7.93 -5.58
C PRO A 239 9.59 8.22 -6.96
N SER A 240 8.45 7.64 -7.28
CA SER A 240 7.75 7.80 -8.54
C SER A 240 6.29 8.19 -8.33
N ARG A 241 5.63 8.70 -9.38
CA ARG A 241 4.17 8.97 -9.33
C ARG A 241 3.37 7.72 -8.94
N TRP A 242 3.77 6.57 -9.47
CA TRP A 242 3.20 5.27 -9.13
C TRP A 242 3.44 4.93 -7.66
N GLY A 243 4.68 5.05 -7.17
CA GLY A 243 5.01 4.81 -5.76
C GLY A 243 4.17 5.65 -4.80
N PHE A 244 3.90 6.94 -5.13
CA PHE A 244 2.99 7.77 -4.33
C PHE A 244 1.54 7.26 -4.33
N GLN A 245 1.05 6.71 -5.44
CA GLN A 245 -0.29 6.11 -5.49
C GLN A 245 -0.36 4.87 -4.62
N GLN A 246 0.66 4.01 -4.67
CA GLN A 246 0.76 2.81 -3.84
C GLN A 246 0.86 3.17 -2.34
N ALA A 247 1.68 4.13 -1.98
CA ALA A 247 1.77 4.62 -0.61
C ALA A 247 0.42 5.17 -0.09
N ASN A 248 -0.37 5.85 -0.93
CA ASN A 248 -1.70 6.32 -0.55
C ASN A 248 -2.68 5.16 -0.29
N ARG A 249 -2.62 4.09 -1.09
CA ARG A 249 -3.40 2.88 -0.89
C ARG A 249 -3.06 2.20 0.44
N LEU A 250 -1.77 2.07 0.75
CA LEU A 250 -1.31 1.50 2.02
C LEU A 250 -1.69 2.39 3.21
N LYS A 251 -1.57 3.73 3.10
CA LYS A 251 -2.04 4.66 4.14
C LYS A 251 -3.52 4.41 4.47
N ALA A 252 -4.35 4.28 3.44
CA ALA A 252 -5.77 4.00 3.61
C ALA A 252 -6.03 2.64 4.27
N ALA A 253 -5.31 1.59 3.85
CA ALA A 253 -5.46 0.24 4.39
C ALA A 253 -5.04 0.16 5.87
N LEU A 254 -3.91 0.78 6.21
CA LEU A 254 -3.36 0.76 7.56
C LEU A 254 -4.09 1.68 8.55
N SER A 255 -5.00 2.54 8.07
CA SER A 255 -5.68 3.51 8.91
C SER A 255 -7.17 3.19 9.10
N HIS A 256 -7.70 3.39 10.30
CA HIS A 256 -9.15 3.33 10.55
C HIS A 256 -9.86 4.57 10.04
N SER A 257 -9.17 5.69 10.12
CA SER A 257 -9.69 6.99 9.72
C SER A 257 -8.66 7.72 8.87
N THR A 258 -9.12 8.46 7.88
CA THR A 258 -8.27 9.35 7.07
C THR A 258 -8.82 10.76 7.17
N ILE A 259 -8.01 11.69 7.69
CA ILE A 259 -8.37 13.09 7.87
C ILE A 259 -7.61 13.94 6.87
N VAL A 260 -8.35 14.67 6.05
CA VAL A 260 -7.80 15.63 5.09
C VAL A 260 -7.90 17.02 5.70
N VAL A 261 -6.76 17.63 6.05
CA VAL A 261 -6.73 18.94 6.72
C VAL A 261 -6.80 20.08 5.71
N GLU A 262 -5.98 20.03 4.68
CA GLU A 262 -6.03 20.96 3.55
C GLU A 262 -5.75 20.19 2.27
N ALA A 263 -6.48 20.51 1.20
CA ALA A 263 -6.27 19.90 -0.10
C ALA A 263 -6.69 20.81 -1.24
N GLY A 264 -5.84 21.00 -2.23
CA GLY A 264 -6.29 21.47 -3.54
C GLY A 264 -7.09 20.37 -4.24
N ALA A 265 -7.96 20.73 -5.18
CA ALA A 265 -8.89 19.80 -5.85
C ALA A 265 -8.23 18.62 -6.59
N ARG A 266 -6.94 18.70 -6.95
CA ARG A 266 -6.17 17.65 -7.65
C ARG A 266 -4.97 17.17 -6.84
N SER A 267 -5.03 17.24 -5.52
CA SER A 267 -3.90 16.86 -4.65
C SER A 267 -3.85 15.35 -4.38
N GLY A 268 -2.68 14.85 -3.97
CA GLY A 268 -2.52 13.46 -3.54
C GLY A 268 -3.38 13.09 -2.33
N ALA A 269 -3.74 14.06 -1.48
CA ALA A 269 -4.64 13.85 -0.35
C ALA A 269 -6.07 13.44 -0.80
N MET A 270 -6.54 13.95 -1.94
CA MET A 270 -7.82 13.52 -2.55
C MET A 270 -7.78 12.03 -2.91
N HIS A 271 -6.65 11.58 -3.46
CA HIS A 271 -6.46 10.15 -3.79
C HIS A 271 -6.44 9.29 -2.53
N ALA A 272 -5.77 9.71 -1.45
CA ALA A 272 -5.77 8.99 -0.18
C ALA A 272 -7.19 8.88 0.41
N ALA A 273 -7.98 9.98 0.36
CA ALA A 273 -9.38 9.98 0.78
C ALA A 273 -10.24 8.99 -0.03
N THR A 274 -10.07 8.97 -1.36
CA THR A 274 -10.78 8.02 -2.23
C THR A 274 -10.42 6.57 -1.90
N GLN A 275 -9.14 6.26 -1.68
CA GLN A 275 -8.72 4.91 -1.30
C GLN A 275 -9.33 4.49 0.05
N ALA A 276 -9.37 5.39 1.03
CA ALA A 276 -9.99 5.12 2.32
C ALA A 276 -11.51 4.86 2.19
N GLN A 277 -12.21 5.64 1.35
CA GLN A 277 -13.63 5.43 1.06
C GLN A 277 -13.90 4.08 0.40
N LEU A 278 -13.07 3.69 -0.58
CA LEU A 278 -13.20 2.38 -1.26
C LEU A 278 -13.04 1.20 -0.30
N LEU A 279 -12.25 1.36 0.75
CA LEU A 279 -12.07 0.37 1.82
C LEU A 279 -13.13 0.47 2.93
N GLY A 280 -14.14 1.34 2.78
CA GLY A 280 -15.17 1.56 3.80
C GLY A 280 -14.65 2.21 5.09
N ARG A 281 -13.48 2.87 5.04
CA ARG A 281 -12.90 3.57 6.19
C ARG A 281 -13.55 4.94 6.38
N PHE A 282 -13.51 5.44 7.60
CA PHE A 282 -13.96 6.80 7.87
C PHE A 282 -13.05 7.81 7.15
N VAL A 283 -13.68 8.74 6.44
CA VAL A 283 -13.00 9.90 5.84
C VAL A 283 -13.54 11.17 6.45
N GLY A 284 -12.65 11.96 7.04
CA GLY A 284 -12.93 13.29 7.56
C GLY A 284 -12.27 14.37 6.73
N ALA A 285 -12.89 15.53 6.61
CA ALA A 285 -12.28 16.69 5.98
C ALA A 285 -12.48 17.92 6.88
N VAL A 286 -11.40 18.68 7.07
CA VAL A 286 -11.43 19.90 7.86
C VAL A 286 -11.99 21.03 6.99
N PRO A 287 -13.04 21.73 7.43
CA PRO A 287 -13.53 22.90 6.73
C PRO A 287 -12.53 24.06 6.86
N GLY A 288 -12.38 24.82 5.80
CA GLY A 288 -11.54 26.01 5.79
C GLY A 288 -12.24 27.18 5.11
N PRO A 289 -11.57 28.34 4.94
CA PRO A 289 -12.17 29.49 4.27
C PRO A 289 -12.60 29.15 2.84
N VAL A 290 -13.83 29.48 2.47
CA VAL A 290 -14.38 29.20 1.12
C VAL A 290 -13.61 29.91 0.00
N THR A 291 -12.88 30.95 0.32
CA THR A 291 -12.02 31.71 -0.60
C THR A 291 -10.61 31.12 -0.73
N SER A 292 -10.25 30.12 0.09
CA SER A 292 -8.93 29.49 0.07
C SER A 292 -8.87 28.34 -0.92
N ALA A 293 -7.95 28.41 -1.89
CA ALA A 293 -7.68 27.30 -2.80
C ALA A 293 -7.17 26.05 -2.07
N ALA A 294 -6.54 26.20 -0.89
CA ALA A 294 -6.08 25.10 -0.06
C ALA A 294 -7.23 24.31 0.58
N SER A 295 -8.43 24.92 0.71
CA SER A 295 -9.62 24.26 1.27
C SER A 295 -10.53 23.64 0.21
N ALA A 296 -10.26 23.90 -1.09
CA ALA A 296 -11.17 23.52 -2.19
C ALA A 296 -11.40 22.00 -2.27
N GLY A 297 -10.37 21.20 -2.03
CA GLY A 297 -10.49 19.73 -2.02
C GLY A 297 -11.29 19.22 -0.82
N CYS A 298 -11.08 19.79 0.38
CA CYS A 298 -11.86 19.43 1.57
C CYS A 298 -13.35 19.75 1.35
N HIS A 299 -13.66 20.93 0.80
CA HIS A 299 -15.04 21.29 0.45
C HIS A 299 -15.66 20.34 -0.58
N GLN A 300 -14.87 19.91 -1.58
CA GLN A 300 -15.33 18.94 -2.56
C GLN A 300 -15.67 17.59 -1.91
N LEU A 301 -14.78 17.04 -1.08
CA LEU A 301 -15.01 15.79 -0.36
C LEU A 301 -16.26 15.84 0.53
N ILE A 302 -16.48 16.95 1.23
CA ILE A 302 -17.67 17.16 2.07
C ILE A 302 -18.93 17.25 1.19
N LYS A 303 -18.88 18.03 0.12
CA LYS A 303 -20.00 18.26 -0.78
C LYS A 303 -20.45 17.01 -1.50
N ASP A 304 -19.50 16.14 -1.90
CA ASP A 304 -19.79 14.88 -2.57
C ASP A 304 -20.19 13.76 -1.59
N GLY A 305 -20.19 14.03 -0.29
CA GLY A 305 -20.49 13.05 0.73
C GLY A 305 -19.39 11.99 0.94
N THR A 306 -18.21 12.16 0.33
CA THR A 306 -17.04 11.30 0.54
C THR A 306 -16.48 11.45 1.94
N ALA A 307 -16.45 12.68 2.47
CA ALA A 307 -15.94 12.96 3.80
C ALA A 307 -17.01 13.58 4.71
N LYS A 308 -16.91 13.27 6.00
CA LYS A 308 -17.63 14.00 7.07
C LYS A 308 -16.84 15.25 7.45
N VAL A 309 -17.55 16.29 7.90
CA VAL A 309 -16.91 17.47 8.49
C VAL A 309 -16.21 17.06 9.78
N VAL A 310 -14.96 17.44 9.95
CA VAL A 310 -14.18 17.24 11.16
C VAL A 310 -13.65 18.58 11.64
N THR A 311 -14.06 18.99 12.83
CA THR A 311 -13.66 20.23 13.49
C THR A 311 -12.87 19.96 14.76
N ALA A 312 -13.02 18.78 15.32
CA ALA A 312 -12.29 18.30 16.50
C ALA A 312 -12.06 16.78 16.42
N VAL A 313 -11.15 16.26 17.22
CA VAL A 313 -10.86 14.82 17.29
C VAL A 313 -12.06 13.98 17.75
N THR A 314 -13.00 14.61 18.47
CA THR A 314 -14.27 13.97 18.88
C THR A 314 -15.22 13.65 17.73
N ASP A 315 -15.03 14.28 16.56
CA ASP A 315 -15.80 13.98 15.34
C ASP A 315 -15.31 12.72 14.63
N ILE A 316 -14.13 12.22 15.01
CA ILE A 316 -13.52 11.01 14.47
C ILE A 316 -14.08 9.82 15.27
N PRO A 317 -14.67 8.81 14.61
CA PRO A 317 -15.19 7.62 15.30
C PRO A 317 -14.13 6.98 16.19
N ALA A 318 -14.51 6.68 17.42
CA ALA A 318 -13.67 5.91 18.32
C ALA A 318 -13.47 4.50 17.73
N VAL A 319 -12.24 4.05 17.69
CA VAL A 319 -11.94 2.66 17.36
C VAL A 319 -12.38 1.81 18.55
N ALA A 320 -13.36 0.93 18.33
CA ALA A 320 -13.86 0.04 19.39
C ALA A 320 -12.69 -0.78 19.98
N THR A 321 -12.62 -0.83 21.30
CA THR A 321 -11.63 -1.63 22.02
C THR A 321 -12.08 -3.09 22.06
N ASP A 322 -12.19 -3.73 20.92
CA ASP A 322 -12.47 -5.17 20.92
C ASP A 322 -11.15 -5.92 21.13
N GLN A 323 -10.88 -6.31 22.37
CA GLN A 323 -9.76 -7.16 22.75
C GLN A 323 -10.03 -8.64 22.41
N SER A 324 -11.06 -8.96 21.64
CA SER A 324 -11.54 -10.32 21.43
C SER A 324 -11.22 -10.94 20.07
N THR A 325 -10.50 -10.27 19.19
CA THR A 325 -10.05 -10.91 17.94
C THR A 325 -8.62 -11.42 18.07
N GLY A 326 -8.47 -12.57 18.73
CA GLY A 326 -7.42 -13.52 18.37
C GLY A 326 -7.51 -13.84 16.86
N PRO A 327 -6.48 -14.46 16.25
CA PRO A 327 -6.39 -14.63 14.82
C PRO A 327 -7.69 -15.21 14.25
N MET A 328 -8.32 -14.49 13.30
CA MET A 328 -9.49 -15.00 12.60
C MET A 328 -9.12 -16.34 11.97
N ARG A 329 -9.72 -17.42 12.49
CA ARG A 329 -9.68 -18.73 11.83
C ARG A 329 -10.13 -18.53 10.38
N ARG A 330 -9.32 -19.02 9.43
CA ARG A 330 -9.70 -19.20 8.04
C ARG A 330 -11.10 -19.83 8.00
N GLN A 331 -12.12 -19.04 7.64
CA GLN A 331 -13.38 -19.61 7.20
C GLN A 331 -13.18 -20.14 5.79
N GLU A 332 -13.25 -21.45 5.67
CA GLU A 332 -13.36 -22.14 4.40
C GLU A 332 -14.61 -21.62 3.67
N PHE A 333 -14.40 -20.88 2.60
CA PHE A 333 -15.47 -20.50 1.69
C PHE A 333 -15.85 -21.73 0.86
N THR A 334 -16.89 -22.41 1.27
CA THR A 334 -17.55 -23.42 0.45
C THR A 334 -18.15 -22.73 -0.77
N ARG A 335 -17.66 -23.09 -1.95
CA ARG A 335 -18.25 -22.69 -3.24
C ARG A 335 -19.67 -23.15 -3.31
N THR A 336 -20.62 -22.24 -3.39
CA THR A 336 -21.93 -22.50 -4.00
C THR A 336 -22.01 -21.69 -5.28
N ALA A 337 -21.61 -22.33 -6.36
CA ALA A 337 -21.87 -21.86 -7.70
C ALA A 337 -23.27 -22.32 -8.09
N THR A 338 -24.14 -21.45 -8.47
CA THR A 338 -25.09 -21.61 -9.59
C THR A 338 -25.96 -20.35 -9.64
N VAL A 339 -25.68 -19.45 -10.55
CA VAL A 339 -26.68 -18.51 -11.04
C VAL A 339 -26.83 -18.77 -12.53
N ALA A 340 -27.95 -19.38 -12.88
CA ALA A 340 -28.39 -19.55 -14.25
C ALA A 340 -28.67 -18.17 -14.86
N HIS A 341 -28.09 -17.94 -16.01
CA HIS A 341 -28.35 -16.76 -16.84
C HIS A 341 -29.56 -17.10 -17.73
N GLU A 342 -30.75 -16.63 -17.36
CA GLU A 342 -31.89 -16.54 -18.28
C GLU A 342 -31.76 -15.25 -19.12
N ALA A 343 -31.68 -15.42 -20.41
CA ALA A 343 -31.72 -14.34 -21.37
C ALA A 343 -33.17 -13.82 -21.55
N PRO A 344 -33.39 -12.52 -21.68
CA PRO A 344 -34.73 -12.02 -21.99
C PRO A 344 -35.07 -12.22 -23.47
N GLU A 345 -36.25 -12.81 -23.73
CA GLU A 345 -36.88 -12.93 -25.03
C GLU A 345 -37.16 -11.55 -25.62
N HIS A 346 -36.80 -11.40 -26.89
CA HIS A 346 -37.14 -10.26 -27.72
C HIS A 346 -38.62 -10.38 -28.14
N ASP A 347 -39.45 -9.49 -27.65
CA ASP A 347 -40.81 -9.29 -28.12
C ASP A 347 -40.81 -8.41 -29.37
N ALA A 348 -41.47 -8.94 -30.40
CA ALA A 348 -41.55 -8.36 -31.74
C ALA A 348 -42.55 -7.20 -31.76
N ALA A 349 -42.16 -6.08 -32.35
CA ALA A 349 -43.05 -4.94 -32.60
C ALA A 349 -44.03 -5.21 -33.75
N PRO A 350 -45.31 -4.73 -33.69
CA PRO A 350 -46.28 -4.91 -34.76
C PRO A 350 -46.08 -3.88 -35.88
N THR A 351 -46.14 -4.38 -37.10
CA THR A 351 -46.22 -3.63 -38.34
C THR A 351 -47.47 -2.74 -38.42
N ARG A 352 -47.29 -1.46 -38.70
CA ARG A 352 -48.38 -0.57 -39.16
C ARG A 352 -48.42 -0.56 -40.66
N SER A 353 -49.55 -1.02 -41.23
CA SER A 353 -50.01 -0.70 -42.60
C SER A 353 -50.93 0.50 -42.55
N THR A 354 -50.83 1.27 -43.59
CA THR A 354 -51.48 2.41 -44.26
C THR A 354 -50.85 3.74 -44.04
#